data_373938a370267c040e14da4715f4714c
#
_entry.id   373938a370267c040e14da4715f4714c
#
_cell.length_a   1.000
_cell.length_b   1.000
_cell.length_c   1.000
_cell.angle_alpha   90.00
_cell.angle_beta   90.00
_cell.angle_gamma   90.00
#
_symmetry.space_group_name_H-M   'P 1'
#
loop_
_entity.id
_entity.type
_entity.pdbx_description
1 polymer ?
#
loop_
_entity_poly.entity_id
_entity_poly.type
_entity_poly.pdbx_seq_one_letter_code
_entity_poly.pdbx_strand_id
1 'polypeptide(L)'
;MKFPNVILYILLGIVLADVVSGNELLHFASEIGIVLLFFLLGLEFSVNRLGGIAKKIWPAGFLDVFLSMGVAMILAMAFGMDLFHAFLIGAVTYATSSSITAKLLDDKCRMANTETEFILALLIFEDLVAPIAIAVLIGISSGDSFTMVDSIILVGKIIGLTAGAIVLGKTLFKRFGQFLDKIDDEDFKIALLIGIALTYGGMALYLGLSEVLGAFLAGMMLAEIGNIDRVQQTVVPVRDLMLPTFFVYFGTSIEFGDGVPFPLLLLVLVLWSVIAKLLVGIIGGKLFGLSKRSSLRAGFSLCARGEFSVVIASIASGNIKIFSGIYIIITAFLGMLLFDLAPKLTNAIYGKPEKKKRDLKVPGS
;
A
#
# COMPACT_ATOMS: atom_id res chain seq x y z
N MET A 1 -5.85 -6.01 -22.70
CA MET A 1 -5.38 -5.93 -21.30
C MET A 1 -4.55 -4.66 -21.19
N LYS A 2 -4.89 -3.74 -20.30
CA LYS A 2 -3.99 -2.62 -19.97
C LYS A 2 -3.09 -3.11 -18.82
N PHE A 3 -1.81 -3.23 -19.07
CA PHE A 3 -0.84 -3.55 -18.03
C PHE A 3 -0.79 -2.40 -17.02
N PRO A 4 -0.68 -2.67 -15.70
CA PRO A 4 -0.41 -1.63 -14.73
C PRO A 4 0.92 -0.96 -15.04
N ASN A 5 0.93 0.36 -15.02
CA ASN A 5 2.12 1.16 -15.31
C ASN A 5 3.30 0.81 -14.39
N VAL A 6 3.01 0.45 -13.13
CA VAL A 6 4.03 0.03 -12.14
C VAL A 6 4.90 -1.13 -12.67
N ILE A 7 4.28 -2.17 -13.23
CA ILE A 7 5.04 -3.31 -13.77
C ILE A 7 5.90 -2.88 -14.96
N LEU A 8 5.35 -2.02 -15.83
CA LEU A 8 6.11 -1.51 -16.99
C LEU A 8 7.33 -0.69 -16.55
N TYR A 9 7.21 0.13 -15.51
CA TYR A 9 8.33 0.91 -14.97
C TYR A 9 9.40 0.02 -14.32
N ILE A 10 8.99 -1.02 -13.56
CA ILE A 10 9.94 -1.99 -12.99
C ILE A 10 10.67 -2.74 -14.10
N LEU A 11 9.95 -3.25 -15.11
CA LEU A 11 10.55 -3.93 -16.26
C LEU A 11 11.50 -3.01 -17.05
N LEU A 12 11.11 -1.74 -17.23
CA LEU A 12 11.96 -0.73 -17.85
C LEU A 12 13.26 -0.53 -17.05
N GLY A 13 13.13 -0.47 -15.72
CA GLY A 13 14.30 -0.37 -14.83
C GLY A 13 15.24 -1.57 -14.96
N ILE A 14 14.71 -2.79 -15.02
CA ILE A 14 15.50 -4.00 -15.23
C ILE A 14 16.25 -3.95 -16.56
N VAL A 15 15.59 -3.53 -17.65
CA VAL A 15 16.20 -3.44 -18.99
C VAL A 15 17.28 -2.35 -19.03
N LEU A 16 17.08 -1.26 -18.30
CA LEU A 16 18.00 -0.11 -18.26
C LEU A 16 19.07 -0.22 -17.15
N ALA A 17 19.11 -1.32 -16.41
CA ALA A 17 19.98 -1.48 -15.23
C ALA A 17 21.45 -1.13 -15.55
N ASP A 18 22.00 -1.64 -16.64
CA ASP A 18 23.39 -1.41 -17.04
C ASP A 18 23.70 0.06 -17.37
N VAL A 19 22.69 0.85 -17.73
CA VAL A 19 22.87 2.25 -18.16
C VAL A 19 22.61 3.24 -17.02
N VAL A 20 21.70 2.89 -16.11
CA VAL A 20 21.10 3.86 -15.17
C VAL A 20 21.40 3.49 -13.71
N SER A 21 21.90 2.29 -13.44
CA SER A 21 22.29 1.89 -12.08
C SER A 21 23.38 2.82 -11.52
N GLY A 22 23.21 3.25 -10.26
CA GLY A 22 24.14 4.17 -9.60
C GLY A 22 23.97 5.64 -9.96
N ASN A 23 22.93 6.02 -10.71
CA ASN A 23 22.64 7.42 -11.01
C ASN A 23 22.02 8.12 -9.79
N GLU A 24 22.78 9.02 -9.14
CA GLU A 24 22.35 9.77 -7.95
C GLU A 24 21.11 10.64 -8.20
N LEU A 25 20.96 11.21 -9.40
CA LEU A 25 19.80 12.02 -9.75
C LEU A 25 18.52 11.17 -9.80
N LEU A 26 18.61 9.97 -10.38
CA LEU A 26 17.49 9.03 -10.41
C LEU A 26 17.13 8.56 -8.99
N HIS A 27 18.11 8.29 -8.16
CA HIS A 27 17.93 7.94 -6.76
C HIS A 27 17.18 9.05 -6.00
N PHE A 28 17.67 10.28 -6.09
CA PHE A 28 17.04 11.43 -5.43
C PHE A 28 15.60 11.68 -5.92
N ALA A 29 15.37 11.61 -7.24
CA ALA A 29 14.02 11.74 -7.80
C ALA A 29 13.10 10.61 -7.33
N SER A 30 13.63 9.39 -7.14
CA SER A 30 12.89 8.24 -6.64
C SER A 30 12.43 8.44 -5.20
N GLU A 31 13.28 8.99 -4.33
CA GLU A 31 12.94 9.31 -2.93
C GLU A 31 11.82 10.36 -2.85
N ILE A 32 11.90 11.42 -3.65
CA ILE A 32 10.81 12.41 -3.74
C ILE A 32 9.51 11.75 -4.19
N GLY A 33 9.57 10.89 -5.20
CA GLY A 33 8.40 10.19 -5.74
C GLY A 33 7.68 9.36 -4.69
N ILE A 34 8.42 8.59 -3.87
CA ILE A 34 7.83 7.76 -2.83
C ILE A 34 7.31 8.59 -1.66
N VAL A 35 8.01 9.63 -1.24
CA VAL A 35 7.56 10.57 -0.20
C VAL A 35 6.23 11.22 -0.61
N LEU A 36 6.10 11.69 -1.85
CA LEU A 36 4.88 12.31 -2.34
C LEU A 36 3.72 11.30 -2.48
N LEU A 37 4.01 10.05 -2.85
CA LEU A 37 3.00 8.99 -2.86
C LEU A 37 2.40 8.80 -1.47
N PHE A 38 3.24 8.63 -0.45
CA PHE A 38 2.77 8.38 0.92
C PHE A 38 2.13 9.62 1.55
N PHE A 39 2.59 10.81 1.20
CA PHE A 39 1.93 12.06 1.57
C PHE A 39 0.50 12.12 1.04
N LEU A 40 0.30 11.83 -0.24
CA LEU A 40 -1.04 11.82 -0.86
C LEU A 40 -1.93 10.71 -0.29
N LEU A 41 -1.37 9.52 -0.04
CA LEU A 41 -2.08 8.48 0.69
C LEU A 41 -2.53 8.97 2.06
N GLY A 42 -1.64 9.62 2.81
CA GLY A 42 -1.98 10.21 4.12
C GLY A 42 -3.15 11.20 4.06
N LEU A 43 -3.29 11.97 2.98
CA LEU A 43 -4.42 12.91 2.79
C LEU A 43 -5.79 12.22 2.72
N GLU A 44 -5.85 10.97 2.31
CA GLU A 44 -7.10 10.20 2.25
C GLU A 44 -7.59 9.78 3.64
N PHE A 45 -6.70 9.84 4.65
CA PHE A 45 -6.95 9.44 6.02
C PHE A 45 -7.24 10.63 6.94
N SER A 46 -8.47 11.15 6.93
CA SER A 46 -8.88 12.01 8.03
C SER A 46 -9.18 11.16 9.28
N VAL A 47 -8.70 11.61 10.45
CA VAL A 47 -8.93 10.95 11.75
C VAL A 47 -10.43 10.70 11.99
N ASN A 48 -11.31 11.55 11.46
CA ASN A 48 -12.75 11.44 11.60
C ASN A 48 -13.38 10.36 10.69
N ARG A 49 -12.86 10.14 9.48
CA ARG A 49 -13.32 9.06 8.58
C ARG A 49 -12.94 7.68 9.10
N LEU A 50 -11.78 7.56 9.75
CA LEU A 50 -11.32 6.32 10.37
C LEU A 50 -12.33 5.81 11.43
N GLY A 51 -13.04 6.68 12.15
CA GLY A 51 -13.95 6.27 13.23
C GLY A 51 -15.20 5.50 12.78
N GLY A 52 -15.72 5.74 11.58
CA GLY A 52 -16.97 5.12 11.08
C GLY A 52 -16.76 3.75 10.43
N ILE A 53 -15.78 3.63 9.53
CA ILE A 53 -15.46 2.41 8.77
C ILE A 53 -14.58 1.48 9.61
N ALA A 54 -13.74 2.05 10.46
CA ALA A 54 -12.81 1.33 11.31
C ALA A 54 -13.49 0.19 12.08
N LYS A 55 -14.57 0.46 12.83
CA LYS A 55 -15.22 -0.56 13.67
C LYS A 55 -15.62 -1.83 12.90
N LYS A 56 -15.93 -1.72 11.60
CA LYS A 56 -16.33 -2.87 10.78
C LYS A 56 -15.15 -3.61 10.15
N ILE A 57 -14.09 -2.87 9.78
CA ILE A 57 -12.96 -3.44 9.02
C ILE A 57 -11.89 -4.05 9.91
N TRP A 58 -11.73 -3.59 11.17
CA TRP A 58 -10.69 -4.06 12.06
C TRP A 58 -10.56 -5.58 12.17
N PRO A 59 -11.67 -6.36 12.36
CA PRO A 59 -11.55 -7.81 12.44
C PRO A 59 -11.02 -8.44 11.17
N ALA A 60 -11.42 -7.94 9.99
CA ALA A 60 -10.93 -8.40 8.71
C ALA A 60 -9.49 -7.96 8.46
N GLY A 61 -9.13 -6.74 8.87
CA GLY A 61 -7.77 -6.22 8.77
C GLY A 61 -6.76 -7.01 9.63
N PHE A 62 -7.08 -7.29 10.90
CA PHE A 62 -6.22 -8.14 11.74
C PHE A 62 -6.13 -9.57 11.23
N LEU A 63 -7.22 -10.12 10.70
CA LEU A 63 -7.19 -11.43 10.04
C LEU A 63 -6.24 -11.40 8.83
N ASP A 64 -6.24 -10.32 8.07
CA ASP A 64 -5.35 -10.16 6.92
C ASP A 64 -3.88 -10.03 7.34
N VAL A 65 -3.56 -9.21 8.36
CA VAL A 65 -2.20 -9.16 8.93
C VAL A 65 -1.74 -10.55 9.34
N PHE A 66 -2.58 -11.31 10.06
CA PHE A 66 -2.23 -12.64 10.50
C PHE A 66 -2.02 -13.62 9.33
N LEU A 67 -2.96 -13.69 8.40
CA LEU A 67 -2.90 -14.66 7.29
C LEU A 67 -1.87 -14.26 6.23
N SER A 68 -1.85 -12.99 5.82
CA SER A 68 -0.98 -12.54 4.72
C SER A 68 0.45 -12.29 5.20
N MET A 69 0.66 -11.64 6.36
CA MET A 69 1.99 -11.34 6.88
C MET A 69 2.49 -12.42 7.85
N GLY A 70 1.69 -12.76 8.87
CA GLY A 70 2.12 -13.67 9.94
C GLY A 70 2.42 -15.08 9.43
N VAL A 71 1.51 -15.68 8.64
CA VAL A 71 1.74 -17.03 8.10
C VAL A 71 2.87 -17.03 7.06
N ALA A 72 2.99 -15.99 6.23
CA ALA A 72 4.11 -15.89 5.30
C ALA A 72 5.47 -15.81 6.02
N MET A 73 5.53 -15.07 7.14
CA MET A 73 6.69 -15.04 8.03
C MET A 73 7.01 -16.42 8.60
N ILE A 74 6.01 -17.16 9.10
CA ILE A 74 6.19 -18.52 9.60
C ILE A 74 6.70 -19.46 8.49
N LEU A 75 6.14 -19.35 7.29
CA LEU A 75 6.61 -20.13 6.14
C LEU A 75 8.07 -19.80 5.81
N ALA A 76 8.45 -18.51 5.76
CA ALA A 76 9.84 -18.11 5.51
C ALA A 76 10.80 -18.65 6.58
N MET A 77 10.41 -18.62 7.86
CA MET A 77 11.18 -19.22 8.95
C MET A 77 11.31 -20.74 8.80
N ALA A 78 10.25 -21.44 8.36
CA ALA A 78 10.28 -22.88 8.10
C ALA A 78 11.24 -23.26 6.96
N PHE A 79 11.53 -22.33 6.04
CA PHE A 79 12.54 -22.46 4.99
C PHE A 79 13.94 -22.00 5.44
N GLY A 80 14.14 -21.74 6.74
CA GLY A 80 15.45 -21.42 7.32
C GLY A 80 15.83 -19.95 7.28
N MET A 81 14.89 -19.03 6.99
CA MET A 81 15.14 -17.59 7.10
C MET A 81 15.21 -17.18 8.57
N ASP A 82 16.12 -16.26 8.89
CA ASP A 82 16.14 -15.61 10.20
C ASP A 82 14.93 -14.67 10.39
N LEU A 83 14.73 -14.22 11.60
CA LEU A 83 13.55 -13.45 12.00
C LEU A 83 13.38 -12.16 11.19
N PHE A 84 14.48 -11.44 10.89
CA PHE A 84 14.44 -10.20 10.13
C PHE A 84 14.00 -10.42 8.69
N HIS A 85 14.67 -11.35 7.98
CA HIS A 85 14.31 -11.68 6.60
C HIS A 85 12.93 -12.32 6.50
N ALA A 86 12.52 -13.14 7.47
CA ALA A 86 11.17 -13.70 7.53
C ALA A 86 10.11 -12.61 7.72
N PHE A 87 10.35 -11.61 8.59
CA PHE A 87 9.46 -10.47 8.78
C PHE A 87 9.39 -9.60 7.52
N LEU A 88 10.53 -9.34 6.88
CA LEU A 88 10.59 -8.60 5.61
C LEU A 88 9.78 -9.32 4.51
N ILE A 89 9.98 -10.63 4.32
CA ILE A 89 9.21 -11.44 3.36
C ILE A 89 7.72 -11.40 3.72
N GLY A 90 7.35 -11.56 5.00
CA GLY A 90 5.98 -11.43 5.47
C GLY A 90 5.36 -10.09 5.11
N ALA A 91 6.09 -9.00 5.34
CA ALA A 91 5.64 -7.65 5.01
C ALA A 91 5.52 -7.42 3.49
N VAL A 92 6.46 -7.94 2.67
CA VAL A 92 6.36 -7.92 1.19
C VAL A 92 5.10 -8.64 0.71
N THR A 93 4.73 -9.75 1.36
CA THR A 93 3.56 -10.56 0.97
C THR A 93 2.23 -9.97 1.47
N TYR A 94 2.25 -8.99 2.35
CA TYR A 94 1.06 -8.49 3.04
C TYR A 94 0.22 -7.53 2.20
N ALA A 95 0.80 -6.38 1.84
CA ALA A 95 0.02 -5.27 1.32
C ALA A 95 -0.47 -5.50 -0.12
N THR A 96 -1.76 -5.32 -0.33
CA THR A 96 -2.38 -5.30 -1.66
C THR A 96 -2.08 -3.96 -2.35
N SER A 97 -1.88 -3.97 -3.66
CA SER A 97 -1.76 -2.72 -4.42
C SER A 97 -3.10 -1.98 -4.47
N SER A 98 -3.17 -0.87 -3.75
CA SER A 98 -4.34 0.02 -3.75
C SER A 98 -4.51 0.69 -5.11
N SER A 99 -3.44 1.14 -5.75
CA SER A 99 -3.48 1.78 -7.06
C SER A 99 -3.96 0.84 -8.17
N ILE A 100 -3.44 -0.40 -8.21
CA ILE A 100 -3.88 -1.42 -9.19
C ILE A 100 -5.34 -1.79 -8.96
N THR A 101 -5.72 -2.06 -7.71
CA THR A 101 -7.08 -2.51 -7.36
C THR A 101 -8.11 -1.43 -7.63
N ALA A 102 -7.87 -0.19 -7.21
CA ALA A 102 -8.77 0.95 -7.47
C ALA A 102 -8.94 1.19 -8.98
N LYS A 103 -7.83 1.19 -9.73
CA LYS A 103 -7.85 1.33 -11.19
C LYS A 103 -8.66 0.24 -11.86
N LEU A 104 -8.52 -1.02 -11.45
CA LEU A 104 -9.28 -2.13 -12.00
C LEU A 104 -10.77 -2.07 -11.62
N LEU A 105 -11.11 -1.60 -10.41
CA LEU A 105 -12.51 -1.37 -10.02
C LEU A 105 -13.18 -0.36 -10.92
N ASP A 106 -12.49 0.74 -11.24
CA ASP A 106 -12.97 1.79 -12.12
C ASP A 106 -13.06 1.31 -13.58
N ASP A 107 -11.99 0.80 -14.16
CA ASP A 107 -11.91 0.33 -15.55
C ASP A 107 -12.93 -0.80 -15.85
N LYS A 108 -13.31 -1.60 -14.85
CA LYS A 108 -14.30 -2.68 -14.98
C LYS A 108 -15.70 -2.27 -14.52
N CYS A 109 -15.94 -0.99 -14.24
CA CYS A 109 -17.22 -0.44 -13.77
C CYS A 109 -17.77 -1.20 -12.54
N ARG A 110 -16.89 -1.58 -11.60
CA ARG A 110 -17.22 -2.34 -10.39
C ARG A 110 -17.37 -1.46 -9.14
N MET A 111 -17.17 -0.13 -9.26
CA MET A 111 -17.26 0.81 -8.14
C MET A 111 -18.60 0.75 -7.39
N ALA A 112 -19.72 0.48 -8.08
CA ALA A 112 -21.04 0.35 -7.49
C ALA A 112 -21.35 -1.07 -6.93
N ASN A 113 -20.41 -2.00 -6.97
CA ASN A 113 -20.62 -3.35 -6.47
C ASN A 113 -20.57 -3.40 -4.94
N THR A 114 -21.31 -4.35 -4.35
CA THR A 114 -21.42 -4.49 -2.90
C THR A 114 -20.10 -4.83 -2.20
N GLU A 115 -19.17 -5.51 -2.89
CA GLU A 115 -17.86 -5.83 -2.34
C GLU A 115 -16.88 -4.66 -2.34
N THR A 116 -17.13 -3.61 -3.10
CA THR A 116 -16.18 -2.50 -3.29
C THR A 116 -15.94 -1.74 -1.99
N GLU A 117 -16.98 -1.49 -1.18
CA GLU A 117 -16.84 -0.85 0.12
C GLU A 117 -15.88 -1.64 1.03
N PHE A 118 -16.02 -2.97 1.08
CA PHE A 118 -15.13 -3.85 1.85
C PHE A 118 -13.69 -3.82 1.30
N ILE A 119 -13.53 -3.92 -0.04
CA ILE A 119 -12.22 -3.89 -0.69
C ILE A 119 -11.51 -2.58 -0.34
N LEU A 120 -12.15 -1.42 -0.57
CA LEU A 120 -11.54 -0.12 -0.30
C LEU A 120 -11.25 0.07 1.20
N ALA A 121 -12.15 -0.36 2.09
CA ALA A 121 -11.92 -0.28 3.52
C ALA A 121 -10.73 -1.15 3.97
N LEU A 122 -10.54 -2.34 3.38
CA LEU A 122 -9.41 -3.19 3.70
C LEU A 122 -8.09 -2.62 3.15
N LEU A 123 -8.10 -2.08 1.92
CA LEU A 123 -6.94 -1.38 1.36
C LEU A 123 -6.51 -0.23 2.28
N ILE A 124 -7.47 0.57 2.75
CA ILE A 124 -7.21 1.65 3.73
C ILE A 124 -6.54 1.09 5.00
N PHE A 125 -7.01 -0.04 5.51
CA PHE A 125 -6.39 -0.67 6.68
C PHE A 125 -4.96 -1.16 6.39
N GLU A 126 -4.74 -1.79 5.23
CA GLU A 126 -3.41 -2.23 4.79
C GLU A 126 -2.46 -1.04 4.62
N ASP A 127 -2.93 0.06 4.05
CA ASP A 127 -2.17 1.30 3.83
C ASP A 127 -1.78 2.00 5.15
N LEU A 128 -2.50 1.73 6.25
CA LEU A 128 -2.10 2.15 7.60
C LEU A 128 -1.04 1.23 8.22
N VAL A 129 -1.15 -0.06 8.02
CA VAL A 129 -0.25 -1.06 8.64
C VAL A 129 1.09 -1.12 7.90
N ALA A 130 1.10 -0.96 6.57
CA ALA A 130 2.32 -1.10 5.77
C ALA A 130 3.41 -0.07 6.15
N PRO A 131 3.13 1.24 6.31
CA PRO A 131 4.14 2.20 6.80
C PRO A 131 4.67 1.87 8.19
N ILE A 132 3.85 1.30 9.07
CA ILE A 132 4.29 0.86 10.40
C ILE A 132 5.26 -0.32 10.26
N ALA A 133 4.94 -1.30 9.40
CA ALA A 133 5.83 -2.42 9.13
C ALA A 133 7.17 -1.96 8.53
N ILE A 134 7.15 -0.99 7.60
CA ILE A 134 8.35 -0.37 7.02
C ILE A 134 9.18 0.30 8.11
N ALA A 135 8.57 1.10 8.98
CA ALA A 135 9.28 1.78 10.05
C ALA A 135 9.94 0.80 11.03
N VAL A 136 9.25 -0.30 11.37
CA VAL A 136 9.81 -1.38 12.20
C VAL A 136 10.99 -2.06 11.51
N LEU A 137 10.87 -2.39 10.21
CA LEU A 137 11.94 -3.02 9.44
C LEU A 137 13.19 -2.14 9.37
N ILE A 138 13.03 -0.83 9.08
CA ILE A 138 14.15 0.12 9.03
C ILE A 138 14.79 0.25 10.42
N GLY A 139 13.99 0.32 11.49
CA GLY A 139 14.49 0.39 12.84
C GLY A 139 15.32 -0.84 13.23
N ILE A 140 14.92 -2.04 12.80
CA ILE A 140 15.67 -3.28 13.04
C ILE A 140 16.94 -3.34 12.18
N SER A 141 16.89 -2.84 10.94
CA SER A 141 18.04 -2.91 10.01
C SER A 141 19.16 -1.94 10.33
N SER A 142 18.87 -0.86 11.09
CA SER A 142 19.79 0.26 11.33
C SER A 142 20.86 0.00 12.39
N GLY A 143 20.90 -1.14 13.07
CA GLY A 143 21.90 -1.25 14.08
C GLY A 143 22.07 -2.50 14.91
N ASP A 144 23.13 -2.46 15.64
CA ASP A 144 23.66 -3.42 16.58
C ASP A 144 22.63 -4.04 17.52
N SER A 145 22.74 -5.34 17.79
CA SER A 145 22.00 -6.12 18.81
C SER A 145 20.68 -5.45 19.28
N PHE A 146 19.65 -5.50 18.44
CA PHE A 146 18.33 -4.94 18.73
C PHE A 146 17.75 -5.55 20.03
N THR A 147 17.72 -4.78 21.08
CA THR A 147 17.23 -5.19 22.39
C THR A 147 15.74 -4.97 22.55
N MET A 148 15.14 -5.57 23.56
CA MET A 148 13.74 -5.29 23.92
C MET A 148 13.52 -3.80 24.25
N VAL A 149 14.54 -3.12 24.80
CA VAL A 149 14.50 -1.70 25.10
C VAL A 149 14.44 -0.87 23.82
N ASP A 150 15.22 -1.22 22.80
CA ASP A 150 15.22 -0.55 21.50
C ASP A 150 13.88 -0.67 20.79
N SER A 151 13.24 -1.86 20.90
CA SER A 151 11.87 -2.09 20.41
C SER A 151 10.86 -1.15 21.10
N ILE A 152 10.95 -0.98 22.42
CA ILE A 152 10.06 -0.10 23.18
C ILE A 152 10.30 1.36 22.78
N ILE A 153 11.56 1.77 22.64
CA ILE A 153 11.94 3.12 22.20
C ILE A 153 11.42 3.39 20.79
N LEU A 154 11.59 2.43 19.85
CA LEU A 154 11.09 2.56 18.48
C LEU A 154 9.57 2.74 18.45
N VAL A 155 8.84 1.89 19.16
CA VAL A 155 7.37 2.00 19.27
C VAL A 155 6.99 3.33 19.92
N GLY A 156 7.72 3.77 20.97
CA GLY A 156 7.53 5.08 21.59
C GLY A 156 7.72 6.23 20.62
N LYS A 157 8.75 6.19 19.77
CA LYS A 157 9.00 7.21 18.72
C LYS A 157 7.87 7.23 17.68
N ILE A 158 7.41 6.06 17.22
CA ILE A 158 6.28 5.95 16.27
C ILE A 158 5.01 6.54 16.86
N ILE A 159 4.69 6.17 18.11
CA ILE A 159 3.52 6.70 18.83
C ILE A 159 3.66 8.20 19.03
N GLY A 160 4.83 8.69 19.46
CA GLY A 160 5.10 10.10 19.66
C GLY A 160 4.97 10.93 18.39
N LEU A 161 5.55 10.45 17.28
CA LEU A 161 5.45 11.10 15.97
C LEU A 161 4.00 11.12 15.47
N THR A 162 3.28 10.02 15.62
CA THR A 162 1.86 9.89 15.23
C THR A 162 0.96 10.78 16.09
N ALA A 163 1.14 10.77 17.40
CA ALA A 163 0.40 11.66 18.32
C ALA A 163 0.68 13.13 18.01
N GLY A 164 1.95 13.49 17.75
CA GLY A 164 2.34 14.81 17.29
C GLY A 164 1.62 15.23 16.01
N ALA A 165 1.57 14.35 15.01
CA ALA A 165 0.84 14.58 13.76
C ALA A 165 -0.65 14.82 14.01
N ILE A 166 -1.30 14.03 14.85
CA ILE A 166 -2.73 14.17 15.20
C ILE A 166 -2.98 15.49 15.91
N VAL A 167 -2.14 15.85 16.89
CA VAL A 167 -2.28 17.11 17.65
C VAL A 167 -2.06 18.31 16.73
N LEU A 168 -1.00 18.31 15.93
CA LEU A 168 -0.71 19.38 14.96
C LEU A 168 -1.84 19.50 13.92
N GLY A 169 -2.34 18.37 13.39
CA GLY A 169 -3.46 18.36 12.46
C GLY A 169 -4.69 19.04 13.04
N LYS A 170 -5.10 18.68 14.24
CA LYS A 170 -6.29 19.22 14.90
C LYS A 170 -6.16 20.67 15.37
N THR A 171 -4.97 21.11 15.78
CA THR A 171 -4.76 22.44 16.39
C THR A 171 -4.28 23.46 15.37
N LEU A 172 -3.15 23.18 14.70
CA LEU A 172 -2.48 24.12 13.81
C LEU A 172 -3.07 24.07 12.40
N PHE A 173 -3.23 22.87 11.85
CA PHE A 173 -3.61 22.71 10.45
C PHE A 173 -5.09 23.02 10.17
N LYS A 174 -5.96 22.97 11.16
CA LYS A 174 -7.34 23.47 11.03
C LYS A 174 -7.40 24.95 10.65
N ARG A 175 -6.44 25.78 11.14
CA ARG A 175 -6.31 27.20 10.77
C ARG A 175 -5.50 27.41 9.48
N PHE A 176 -4.64 26.46 9.17
CA PHE A 176 -3.74 26.50 8.01
C PHE A 176 -4.49 26.47 6.68
N GLY A 177 -5.65 25.79 6.62
CA GLY A 177 -6.52 25.80 5.43
C GLY A 177 -6.94 27.22 5.04
N GLN A 178 -7.31 28.06 6.02
CA GLN A 178 -7.66 29.46 5.77
C GLN A 178 -6.45 30.30 5.29
N PHE A 179 -5.26 29.92 5.69
CA PHE A 179 -4.02 30.54 5.20
C PHE A 179 -3.73 30.13 3.76
N LEU A 180 -3.85 28.82 3.44
CA LEU A 180 -3.68 28.33 2.06
C LEU A 180 -4.67 28.94 1.08
N ASP A 181 -5.91 29.21 1.52
CA ASP A 181 -6.94 29.84 0.67
C ASP A 181 -6.64 31.31 0.34
N LYS A 182 -5.79 31.96 1.15
CA LYS A 182 -5.36 33.36 0.93
C LYS A 182 -4.13 33.50 0.03
N ILE A 183 -3.46 32.39 -0.26
CA ILE A 183 -2.31 32.38 -1.17
C ILE A 183 -2.85 32.25 -2.58
N ASP A 184 -2.60 33.25 -3.44
CA ASP A 184 -3.01 33.20 -4.86
C ASP A 184 -1.92 32.52 -5.72
N ASP A 185 -0.68 32.48 -5.25
CA ASP A 185 0.46 31.90 -5.96
C ASP A 185 0.45 30.36 -5.85
N GLU A 186 0.18 29.70 -6.98
CA GLU A 186 0.12 28.24 -7.06
C GLU A 186 1.51 27.60 -6.86
N ASP A 187 2.58 28.24 -7.36
CA ASP A 187 3.95 27.71 -7.20
C ASP A 187 4.37 27.71 -5.73
N PHE A 188 4.02 28.77 -5.01
CA PHE A 188 4.25 28.84 -3.56
C PHE A 188 3.45 27.78 -2.79
N LYS A 189 2.19 27.50 -3.19
CA LYS A 189 1.40 26.42 -2.58
C LYS A 189 2.05 25.06 -2.78
N ILE A 190 2.49 24.77 -4.03
CA ILE A 190 3.19 23.51 -4.34
C ILE A 190 4.41 23.37 -3.45
N ALA A 191 5.29 24.39 -3.43
CA ALA A 191 6.50 24.38 -2.64
C ALA A 191 6.23 24.19 -1.14
N LEU A 192 5.19 24.84 -0.61
CA LEU A 192 4.81 24.76 0.80
C LEU A 192 4.29 23.36 1.17
N LEU A 193 3.42 22.77 0.35
CA LEU A 193 2.84 21.45 0.61
C LEU A 193 3.91 20.35 0.52
N ILE A 194 4.75 20.41 -0.53
CA ILE A 194 5.89 19.49 -0.69
C ILE A 194 6.89 19.70 0.45
N GLY A 195 7.17 20.96 0.81
CA GLY A 195 8.04 21.31 1.93
C GLY A 195 7.57 20.72 3.25
N ILE A 196 6.26 20.70 3.54
CA ILE A 196 5.70 20.06 4.73
C ILE A 196 5.93 18.56 4.69
N ALA A 197 5.66 17.91 3.54
CA ALA A 197 5.88 16.47 3.37
C ALA A 197 7.34 16.08 3.61
N LEU A 198 8.27 16.79 2.95
CA LEU A 198 9.71 16.55 3.09
C LEU A 198 10.24 16.88 4.49
N THR A 199 9.75 17.95 5.12
CA THR A 199 10.18 18.33 6.47
C THR A 199 9.75 17.28 7.49
N TYR A 200 8.52 16.82 7.43
CA TYR A 200 8.03 15.81 8.37
C TYR A 200 8.63 14.43 8.09
N GLY A 201 8.88 14.09 6.82
CA GLY A 201 9.66 12.93 6.40
C GLY A 201 11.09 12.98 6.94
N GLY A 202 11.77 14.12 6.78
CA GLY A 202 13.12 14.35 7.31
C GLY A 202 13.17 14.31 8.84
N MET A 203 12.14 14.81 9.53
CA MET A 203 12.04 14.69 10.99
C MET A 203 11.89 13.23 11.42
N ALA A 204 11.13 12.41 10.68
CA ALA A 204 11.04 10.98 10.94
C ALA A 204 12.41 10.30 10.78
N LEU A 205 13.15 10.61 9.70
CA LEU A 205 14.52 10.12 9.49
C LEU A 205 15.45 10.52 10.63
N TYR A 206 15.40 11.77 11.09
CA TYR A 206 16.21 12.25 12.21
C TYR A 206 15.93 11.47 13.51
N LEU A 207 14.69 11.00 13.69
CA LEU A 207 14.28 10.13 14.81
C LEU A 207 14.68 8.65 14.58
N GLY A 208 15.31 8.30 13.45
CA GLY A 208 15.63 6.92 13.08
C GLY A 208 14.39 6.13 12.63
N LEU A 209 13.38 6.82 12.09
CA LEU A 209 12.18 6.24 11.50
C LEU A 209 12.22 6.42 9.97
N SER A 210 11.27 5.80 9.26
CA SER A 210 11.16 5.96 7.81
C SER A 210 10.62 7.33 7.41
N GLU A 211 11.21 7.97 6.39
CA GLU A 211 10.68 9.18 5.75
C GLU A 211 9.28 8.94 5.17
N VAL A 212 9.01 7.72 4.72
CA VAL A 212 7.70 7.29 4.21
C VAL A 212 6.62 7.41 5.28
N LEU A 213 6.90 6.96 6.52
CA LEU A 213 6.01 7.14 7.66
C LEU A 213 5.79 8.63 7.96
N GLY A 214 6.87 9.42 7.96
CA GLY A 214 6.78 10.86 8.19
C GLY A 214 5.91 11.56 7.15
N ALA A 215 6.11 11.27 5.87
CA ALA A 215 5.33 11.82 4.77
C ALA A 215 3.85 11.42 4.86
N PHE A 216 3.55 10.17 5.18
CA PHE A 216 2.20 9.69 5.42
C PHE A 216 1.50 10.46 6.55
N LEU A 217 2.19 10.64 7.68
CA LEU A 217 1.67 11.41 8.81
C LEU A 217 1.48 12.90 8.47
N ALA A 218 2.38 13.49 7.65
CA ALA A 218 2.21 14.84 7.13
C ALA A 218 0.92 14.97 6.29
N GLY A 219 0.64 13.99 5.44
CA GLY A 219 -0.61 13.90 4.69
C GLY A 219 -1.82 13.83 5.62
N MET A 220 -1.78 12.98 6.65
CA MET A 220 -2.85 12.89 7.66
C MET A 220 -3.10 14.22 8.41
N MET A 221 -2.05 14.99 8.72
CA MET A 221 -2.20 16.33 9.32
C MET A 221 -2.96 17.27 8.39
N LEU A 222 -2.64 17.25 7.11
CA LEU A 222 -3.27 18.11 6.11
C LEU A 222 -4.68 17.62 5.73
N ALA A 223 -5.01 16.35 5.95
CA ALA A 223 -6.37 15.82 5.76
C ALA A 223 -7.43 16.51 6.62
N GLU A 224 -7.03 17.14 7.73
CA GLU A 224 -7.93 17.90 8.63
C GLU A 224 -8.27 19.33 8.10
N ILE A 225 -7.62 19.79 7.03
CA ILE A 225 -7.83 21.14 6.47
C ILE A 225 -9.20 21.29 5.78
N GLY A 226 -9.85 20.18 5.39
CA GLY A 226 -11.19 20.20 4.81
C GLY A 226 -11.24 20.46 3.29
N ASN A 227 -10.12 20.85 2.66
CA ASN A 227 -10.04 21.11 1.21
C ASN A 227 -9.02 20.17 0.54
N ILE A 228 -9.17 18.86 0.80
CA ILE A 228 -8.25 17.81 0.38
C ILE A 228 -8.11 17.76 -1.14
N ASP A 229 -9.22 17.91 -1.87
CA ASP A 229 -9.22 17.83 -3.33
C ASP A 229 -8.29 18.87 -3.96
N ARG A 230 -8.20 20.08 -3.38
CA ARG A 230 -7.30 21.13 -3.87
C ARG A 230 -5.83 20.78 -3.61
N VAL A 231 -5.51 20.24 -2.42
CA VAL A 231 -4.16 19.80 -2.10
C VAL A 231 -3.73 18.64 -3.03
N GLN A 232 -4.64 17.70 -3.27
CA GLN A 232 -4.40 16.60 -4.20
C GLN A 232 -4.14 17.09 -5.61
N GLN A 233 -5.01 17.98 -6.16
CA GLN A 233 -4.84 18.54 -7.49
C GLN A 233 -3.50 19.25 -7.68
N THR A 234 -2.98 19.87 -6.63
CA THR A 234 -1.71 20.59 -6.64
C THR A 234 -0.50 19.62 -6.60
N VAL A 235 -0.55 18.57 -5.80
CA VAL A 235 0.60 17.66 -5.56
C VAL A 235 0.64 16.47 -6.53
N VAL A 236 -0.52 15.99 -7.01
CA VAL A 236 -0.62 14.83 -7.91
C VAL A 236 0.25 14.96 -9.16
N PRO A 237 0.30 16.11 -9.88
CA PRO A 237 1.16 16.24 -11.06
C PRO A 237 2.65 16.04 -10.75
N VAL A 238 3.12 16.52 -9.60
CA VAL A 238 4.52 16.37 -9.19
C VAL A 238 4.81 14.91 -8.81
N ARG A 239 3.88 14.27 -8.07
CA ARG A 239 3.99 12.83 -7.77
C ARG A 239 4.02 12.00 -9.05
N ASP A 240 3.12 12.27 -10.01
CA ASP A 240 3.02 11.50 -11.25
C ASP A 240 4.26 11.64 -12.14
N LEU A 241 5.00 12.75 -12.00
CA LEU A 241 6.30 12.93 -12.63
C LEU A 241 7.40 12.13 -11.92
N MET A 242 7.41 12.13 -10.58
CA MET A 242 8.51 11.57 -9.77
C MET A 242 8.32 10.09 -9.42
N LEU A 243 7.08 9.63 -9.23
CA LEU A 243 6.81 8.24 -8.82
C LEU A 243 7.29 7.18 -9.83
N PRO A 244 7.18 7.37 -11.15
CA PRO A 244 7.75 6.42 -12.12
C PRO A 244 9.24 6.20 -11.92
N THR A 245 10.01 7.23 -11.51
CA THR A 245 11.45 7.12 -11.28
C THR A 245 11.77 6.16 -10.12
N PHE A 246 10.92 6.13 -9.07
CA PHE A 246 11.06 5.15 -7.99
C PHE A 246 10.93 3.70 -8.49
N PHE A 247 9.92 3.41 -9.30
CA PHE A 247 9.74 2.05 -9.81
C PHE A 247 10.83 1.65 -10.80
N VAL A 248 11.31 2.59 -11.64
CA VAL A 248 12.46 2.37 -12.51
C VAL A 248 13.72 2.13 -11.68
N TYR A 249 14.00 2.97 -10.69
CA TYR A 249 15.17 2.80 -9.81
C TYR A 249 15.12 1.46 -9.06
N PHE A 250 13.95 1.06 -8.54
CA PHE A 250 13.79 -0.27 -7.95
C PHE A 250 14.09 -1.37 -8.96
N GLY A 251 13.60 -1.23 -10.21
CA GLY A 251 13.88 -2.19 -11.28
C GLY A 251 15.38 -2.32 -11.57
N THR A 252 16.15 -1.22 -11.58
CA THR A 252 17.62 -1.26 -11.82
C THR A 252 18.37 -2.02 -10.73
N SER A 253 17.78 -2.18 -9.56
CA SER A 253 18.41 -2.91 -8.45
C SER A 253 18.03 -4.39 -8.40
N ILE A 254 17.27 -4.90 -9.37
CA ILE A 254 16.95 -6.33 -9.51
C ILE A 254 17.97 -6.95 -10.48
N GLU A 255 18.89 -7.73 -9.93
CA GLU A 255 19.89 -8.47 -10.70
C GLU A 255 19.41 -9.92 -10.90
N PHE A 256 19.43 -10.42 -12.13
CA PHE A 256 19.02 -11.80 -12.44
C PHE A 256 20.21 -12.76 -12.65
N GLY A 257 21.38 -12.44 -12.08
CA GLY A 257 22.65 -13.12 -12.41
C GLY A 257 22.64 -14.65 -12.25
N ASP A 258 22.13 -15.20 -11.15
CA ASP A 258 22.28 -16.61 -10.78
C ASP A 258 20.93 -17.38 -10.70
N GLY A 259 19.88 -16.89 -11.34
CA GLY A 259 18.57 -17.53 -11.35
C GLY A 259 17.63 -17.04 -10.24
N VAL A 260 16.57 -17.82 -9.99
CA VAL A 260 15.53 -17.45 -9.00
C VAL A 260 15.96 -17.92 -7.61
N PRO A 261 16.23 -16.99 -6.66
CA PRO A 261 16.54 -17.41 -5.28
C PRO A 261 15.34 -18.12 -4.63
N PHE A 262 15.60 -19.16 -3.87
CA PHE A 262 14.59 -19.90 -3.09
C PHE A 262 13.32 -20.26 -3.89
N PRO A 263 13.41 -20.96 -5.05
CA PRO A 263 12.28 -21.14 -5.97
C PRO A 263 11.09 -21.86 -5.34
N LEU A 264 11.35 -22.82 -4.44
CA LEU A 264 10.28 -23.52 -3.73
C LEU A 264 9.53 -22.61 -2.75
N LEU A 265 10.25 -21.77 -2.00
CA LEU A 265 9.64 -20.77 -1.12
C LEU A 265 8.81 -19.76 -1.95
N LEU A 266 9.33 -19.30 -3.09
CA LEU A 266 8.62 -18.42 -3.99
C LEU A 266 7.27 -19.03 -4.43
N LEU A 267 7.29 -20.29 -4.89
CA LEU A 267 6.07 -21.00 -5.30
C LEU A 267 5.08 -21.10 -4.12
N VAL A 268 5.56 -21.51 -2.95
CA VAL A 268 4.72 -21.66 -1.75
C VAL A 268 4.09 -20.33 -1.35
N LEU A 269 4.86 -19.22 -1.35
CA LEU A 269 4.35 -17.90 -0.98
C LEU A 269 3.40 -17.30 -2.03
N VAL A 270 3.63 -17.53 -3.32
CA VAL A 270 2.70 -17.12 -4.38
C VAL A 270 1.35 -17.84 -4.21
N LEU A 271 1.36 -19.16 -4.00
CA LEU A 271 0.14 -19.93 -3.74
C LEU A 271 -0.53 -19.49 -2.44
N TRP A 272 0.25 -19.33 -1.36
CA TRP A 272 -0.26 -18.89 -0.07
C TRP A 272 -0.89 -17.50 -0.15
N SER A 273 -0.28 -16.54 -0.87
CA SER A 273 -0.81 -15.19 -0.99
C SER A 273 -2.22 -15.15 -1.61
N VAL A 274 -2.50 -16.02 -2.56
CA VAL A 274 -3.84 -16.17 -3.13
C VAL A 274 -4.80 -16.80 -2.12
N ILE A 275 -4.38 -17.88 -1.47
CA ILE A 275 -5.19 -18.56 -0.45
C ILE A 275 -5.52 -17.61 0.71
N ALA A 276 -4.53 -16.87 1.23
CA ALA A 276 -4.70 -15.92 2.31
C ALA A 276 -5.74 -14.85 1.95
N LYS A 277 -5.65 -14.23 0.77
CA LYS A 277 -6.61 -13.20 0.34
C LYS A 277 -8.00 -13.77 0.07
N LEU A 278 -8.10 -15.00 -0.40
CA LEU A 278 -9.41 -15.68 -0.50
C LEU A 278 -10.01 -15.92 0.89
N LEU A 279 -9.22 -16.37 1.86
CA LEU A 279 -9.68 -16.57 3.24
C LEU A 279 -10.09 -15.23 3.89
N VAL A 280 -9.30 -14.17 3.70
CA VAL A 280 -9.64 -12.81 4.16
C VAL A 280 -10.93 -12.33 3.50
N GLY A 281 -11.08 -12.51 2.19
CA GLY A 281 -12.32 -12.19 1.48
C GLY A 281 -13.53 -12.95 2.02
N ILE A 282 -13.40 -14.27 2.20
CA ILE A 282 -14.51 -15.13 2.67
C ILE A 282 -14.87 -14.84 4.13
N ILE A 283 -13.88 -14.87 5.03
CA ILE A 283 -14.11 -14.73 6.47
C ILE A 283 -14.33 -13.25 6.81
N GLY A 284 -13.42 -12.36 6.41
CA GLY A 284 -13.49 -10.93 6.66
C GLY A 284 -14.69 -10.27 5.98
N GLY A 285 -14.97 -10.64 4.73
CA GLY A 285 -16.15 -10.17 4.01
C GLY A 285 -17.47 -10.59 4.69
N LYS A 286 -17.54 -11.82 5.24
CA LYS A 286 -18.68 -12.26 6.03
C LYS A 286 -18.83 -11.45 7.33
N LEU A 287 -17.72 -11.18 8.04
CA LEU A 287 -17.70 -10.34 9.24
C LEU A 287 -18.15 -8.90 8.93
N PHE A 288 -17.76 -8.39 7.75
CA PHE A 288 -18.18 -7.08 7.26
C PHE A 288 -19.67 -7.01 6.87
N GLY A 289 -20.30 -8.17 6.59
CA GLY A 289 -21.72 -8.30 6.24
C GLY A 289 -21.97 -8.58 4.74
N LEU A 290 -20.96 -9.00 4.00
CA LEU A 290 -21.10 -9.37 2.59
C LEU A 290 -21.78 -10.74 2.40
N SER A 291 -22.44 -10.92 1.25
CA SER A 291 -22.89 -12.23 0.81
C SER A 291 -21.70 -13.15 0.50
N LYS A 292 -21.86 -14.48 0.60
CA LYS A 292 -20.81 -15.46 0.28
C LYS A 292 -20.19 -15.21 -1.10
N ARG A 293 -20.99 -14.82 -2.07
CA ARG A 293 -20.56 -14.52 -3.45
C ARG A 293 -19.70 -13.25 -3.53
N SER A 294 -20.17 -12.15 -2.89
CA SER A 294 -19.43 -10.89 -2.85
C SER A 294 -18.13 -11.04 -2.05
N SER A 295 -18.15 -11.81 -0.97
CA SER A 295 -16.98 -12.13 -0.14
C SER A 295 -15.89 -12.85 -0.94
N LEU A 296 -16.24 -13.90 -1.70
CA LEU A 296 -15.29 -14.62 -2.52
C LEU A 296 -14.74 -13.73 -3.67
N ARG A 297 -15.61 -12.91 -4.28
CA ARG A 297 -15.22 -11.97 -5.33
C ARG A 297 -14.27 -10.89 -4.81
N ALA A 298 -14.48 -10.41 -3.58
CA ALA A 298 -13.54 -9.51 -2.91
C ALA A 298 -12.17 -10.15 -2.72
N GLY A 299 -12.11 -11.40 -2.24
CA GLY A 299 -10.86 -12.14 -2.06
C GLY A 299 -10.03 -12.24 -3.35
N PHE A 300 -10.66 -12.64 -4.47
CA PHE A 300 -9.99 -12.66 -5.78
C PHE A 300 -9.51 -11.27 -6.24
N SER A 301 -10.17 -10.21 -5.80
CA SER A 301 -9.84 -8.83 -6.20
C SER A 301 -8.69 -8.22 -5.40
N LEU A 302 -8.25 -8.86 -4.31
CA LEU A 302 -7.21 -8.37 -3.38
C LEU A 302 -5.84 -9.07 -3.57
N CYS A 303 -5.65 -9.84 -4.66
CA CYS A 303 -4.44 -10.65 -4.83
C CYS A 303 -3.24 -9.90 -5.41
N ALA A 304 -3.41 -8.70 -6.00
CA ALA A 304 -2.33 -7.95 -6.63
C ALA A 304 -1.40 -7.31 -5.58
N ARG A 305 -0.09 -7.46 -5.72
CA ARG A 305 0.92 -6.73 -4.95
C ARG A 305 1.44 -5.55 -5.75
N GLY A 306 1.94 -4.51 -5.08
CA GLY A 306 2.38 -3.29 -5.76
C GLY A 306 3.31 -2.41 -4.94
N GLU A 307 3.02 -1.13 -4.87
CA GLU A 307 3.87 -0.05 -4.37
C GLU A 307 4.45 -0.30 -2.98
N PHE A 308 3.64 -0.67 -1.99
CA PHE A 308 4.14 -0.96 -0.63
C PHE A 308 5.09 -2.15 -0.60
N SER A 309 4.77 -3.22 -1.34
CA SER A 309 5.66 -4.38 -1.43
C SER A 309 7.01 -4.02 -2.05
N VAL A 310 7.02 -3.08 -3.03
CA VAL A 310 8.25 -2.57 -3.66
C VAL A 310 9.08 -1.77 -2.65
N VAL A 311 8.44 -0.87 -1.88
CA VAL A 311 9.11 -0.09 -0.84
C VAL A 311 9.73 -1.01 0.23
N ILE A 312 8.99 -2.02 0.67
CA ILE A 312 9.51 -3.00 1.63
C ILE A 312 10.67 -3.80 1.03
N ALA A 313 10.54 -4.21 -0.23
CA ALA A 313 11.60 -4.94 -0.93
C ALA A 313 12.87 -4.11 -1.16
N SER A 314 12.78 -2.77 -1.22
CA SER A 314 13.95 -1.89 -1.34
C SER A 314 14.83 -1.87 -0.07
N ILE A 315 14.27 -2.25 1.09
CA ILE A 315 15.03 -2.41 2.35
C ILE A 315 15.90 -3.67 2.31
N ALA A 316 15.53 -4.65 1.49
CA ALA A 316 16.27 -5.89 1.35
C ALA A 316 17.55 -5.71 0.53
N SER A 317 18.49 -6.62 0.70
CA SER A 317 19.73 -6.72 -0.10
C SER A 317 19.90 -8.13 -0.66
N GLY A 318 20.78 -8.29 -1.64
CA GLY A 318 21.16 -9.57 -2.22
C GLY A 318 19.96 -10.42 -2.69
N ASN A 319 20.01 -11.72 -2.40
CA ASN A 319 19.01 -12.69 -2.85
C ASN A 319 17.58 -12.40 -2.39
N ILE A 320 17.39 -11.76 -1.24
CA ILE A 320 16.05 -11.44 -0.72
C ILE A 320 15.41 -10.31 -1.54
N LYS A 321 16.20 -9.34 -2.00
CA LYS A 321 15.73 -8.27 -2.88
C LYS A 321 15.27 -8.82 -4.24
N ILE A 322 16.09 -9.69 -4.84
CA ILE A 322 15.77 -10.39 -6.10
C ILE A 322 14.50 -11.21 -5.94
N PHE A 323 14.43 -12.03 -4.88
CA PHE A 323 13.26 -12.84 -4.54
C PHE A 323 11.99 -11.99 -4.44
N SER A 324 12.06 -10.89 -3.68
CA SER A 324 10.94 -9.98 -3.46
C SER A 324 10.47 -9.32 -4.77
N GLY A 325 11.41 -8.88 -5.62
CA GLY A 325 11.10 -8.30 -6.92
C GLY A 325 10.35 -9.28 -7.84
N ILE A 326 10.86 -10.52 -7.93
CA ILE A 326 10.21 -11.58 -8.72
C ILE A 326 8.82 -11.91 -8.16
N TYR A 327 8.70 -12.04 -6.83
CA TYR A 327 7.42 -12.28 -6.16
C TYR A 327 6.39 -11.18 -6.48
N ILE A 328 6.78 -9.91 -6.42
CA ILE A 328 5.91 -8.77 -6.69
C ILE A 328 5.41 -8.80 -8.14
N ILE A 329 6.30 -9.04 -9.12
CA ILE A 329 5.93 -9.10 -10.53
C ILE A 329 4.93 -10.24 -10.77
N ILE A 330 5.21 -11.44 -10.26
CA ILE A 330 4.33 -12.61 -10.41
C ILE A 330 2.96 -12.33 -9.79
N THR A 331 2.93 -11.82 -8.56
CA THR A 331 1.68 -11.61 -7.83
C THR A 331 0.88 -10.41 -8.35
N ALA A 332 1.53 -9.36 -8.84
CA ALA A 332 0.85 -8.26 -9.52
C ALA A 332 0.14 -8.76 -10.78
N PHE A 333 0.83 -9.53 -11.62
CA PHE A 333 0.25 -10.11 -12.85
C PHE A 333 -0.87 -11.11 -12.53
N LEU A 334 -0.62 -12.06 -11.62
CA LEU A 334 -1.59 -13.05 -11.17
C LEU A 334 -2.82 -12.38 -10.54
N GLY A 335 -2.63 -11.35 -9.72
CA GLY A 335 -3.69 -10.58 -9.08
C GLY A 335 -4.60 -9.89 -10.09
N MET A 336 -4.04 -9.31 -11.16
CA MET A 336 -4.84 -8.75 -12.26
C MET A 336 -5.69 -9.80 -12.97
N LEU A 337 -5.10 -10.96 -13.27
CA LEU A 337 -5.84 -12.08 -13.89
C LEU A 337 -6.98 -12.55 -12.99
N LEU A 338 -6.71 -12.73 -11.70
CA LEU A 338 -7.72 -13.15 -10.72
C LEU A 338 -8.82 -12.10 -10.55
N PHE A 339 -8.47 -10.81 -10.58
CA PHE A 339 -9.45 -9.72 -10.56
C PHE A 339 -10.41 -9.78 -11.74
N ASP A 340 -9.88 -9.98 -12.96
CA ASP A 340 -10.67 -10.10 -14.19
C ASP A 340 -11.53 -11.37 -14.20
N LEU A 341 -11.01 -12.45 -13.68
CA LEU A 341 -11.69 -13.73 -13.60
C LEU A 341 -12.66 -13.83 -12.42
N ALA A 342 -12.56 -12.96 -11.40
CA ALA A 342 -13.35 -13.02 -10.18
C ALA A 342 -14.87 -13.16 -10.42
N PRO A 343 -15.51 -12.39 -11.34
CA PRO A 343 -16.94 -12.57 -11.62
C PRO A 343 -17.26 -13.93 -12.24
N LYS A 344 -16.38 -14.46 -13.12
CA LYS A 344 -16.57 -15.76 -13.78
C LYS A 344 -16.40 -16.90 -12.79
N LEU A 345 -15.35 -16.87 -11.97
CA LEU A 345 -15.07 -17.88 -10.95
C LEU A 345 -16.18 -17.93 -9.88
N THR A 346 -16.63 -16.78 -9.41
CA THR A 346 -17.73 -16.72 -8.44
C THR A 346 -19.07 -17.17 -9.04
N ASN A 347 -19.30 -16.94 -10.35
CA ASN A 347 -20.48 -17.44 -11.05
C ASN A 347 -20.44 -18.96 -11.25
N ALA A 348 -19.25 -19.53 -11.46
CA ALA A 348 -19.08 -20.98 -11.59
C ALA A 348 -19.39 -21.69 -10.26
N ILE A 349 -19.00 -21.08 -9.12
CA ILE A 349 -19.19 -21.67 -7.77
C ILE A 349 -20.61 -21.47 -7.24
N TYR A 350 -21.18 -20.28 -7.41
CA TYR A 350 -22.47 -19.90 -6.79
C TYR A 350 -23.64 -19.71 -7.79
N GLY A 351 -23.45 -20.05 -9.07
CA GLY A 351 -24.44 -19.81 -10.12
C GLY A 351 -24.47 -18.33 -10.59
N LYS A 352 -25.24 -18.02 -11.60
CA LYS A 352 -25.49 -16.63 -12.03
C LYS A 352 -26.48 -15.96 -11.06
N PRO A 353 -26.35 -14.63 -10.77
CA PRO A 353 -27.34 -13.94 -9.96
C PRO A 353 -28.69 -13.98 -10.69
N GLU A 354 -29.76 -14.36 -9.98
CA GLU A 354 -31.10 -14.13 -10.49
C GLU A 354 -31.30 -12.63 -10.74
N LYS A 355 -31.68 -12.27 -11.97
CA LYS A 355 -32.13 -10.90 -12.25
C LYS A 355 -33.45 -10.72 -11.48
N LYS A 356 -33.41 -10.08 -10.30
CA LYS A 356 -34.64 -9.54 -9.72
C LYS A 356 -35.26 -8.63 -10.76
N LYS A 357 -36.39 -9.06 -11.38
CA LYS A 357 -37.26 -8.14 -12.11
C LYS A 357 -37.64 -7.03 -11.13
N ARG A 358 -37.12 -5.84 -11.33
CA ARG A 358 -37.68 -4.66 -10.72
C ARG A 358 -39.02 -4.47 -11.41
N ASP A 359 -40.10 -4.90 -10.78
CA ASP A 359 -41.44 -4.41 -11.12
C ASP A 359 -41.43 -2.91 -10.81
N LEU A 360 -41.07 -2.12 -11.80
CA LEU A 360 -41.34 -0.68 -11.79
C LEU A 360 -42.88 -0.55 -11.81
N LYS A 361 -43.48 -0.46 -10.64
CA LYS A 361 -44.83 0.08 -10.52
C LYS A 361 -44.74 1.51 -10.98
N VAL A 362 -45.17 1.77 -12.19
CA VAL A 362 -45.41 3.12 -12.68
C VAL A 362 -46.53 3.70 -11.82
N PRO A 363 -46.32 4.80 -11.07
CA PRO A 363 -47.42 5.44 -10.35
C PRO A 363 -48.36 6.06 -11.40
N GLY A 364 -49.57 5.57 -11.49
CA GLY A 364 -50.65 6.18 -12.26
C GLY A 364 -51.05 5.45 -13.55
N SER A 365 -51.43 4.15 -13.48
CA SER A 365 -52.35 3.54 -14.42
C SER A 365 -53.52 2.93 -13.67
#